data_6553d472daa53e61b8ed70b76765dce9
#
_entry.id   6553d472daa53e61b8ed70b76765dce9
#
_cell.length_a   1.000
_cell.length_b   1.000
_cell.length_c   1.000
_cell.angle_alpha   90.00
_cell.angle_beta   90.00
_cell.angle_gamma   90.00
#
_symmetry.space_group_name_H-M   'P 1'
#
loop_
_entity.id
_entity.type
_entity.pdbx_description
1 polymer ?
#
loop_
_entity_poly.entity_id
_entity_poly.type
_entity_poly.pdbx_seq_one_letter_code
_entity_poly.pdbx_strand_id
1 'polypeptide(L)'
;MKYGVVELFAGAGGLALGLEKAGLKTKLLIEIDKDCVSTLKKNRPRWNVLHKDITKVNFQNITADIVTGGFPCQAFSYAGKKLGFEDTRGTLFFDFARAIKEIRPKIFIAENVAGLASHDKGKTLKTMIEILESIGYNVSHKILNAADYSVPQKRRRLIIVGTLPKIKFNYPNKHNKIINLRDALKEVPISEGVTYSEKRRKILELIPPGGCWINLPQKIKEEYMGTSINSGGGKRGMARRISWEEPCLTLTTSPSQKQTERCHPEETRPFTIREYARIQTFPDNWFFCGSKSSQYKQIGNAVPVKLGEVIGKQIIKALNSN
;
A
#
# COMPACT_ATOMS: atom_id res chain seq x y z
N MET A 1 -4.09 23.85 -8.93
CA MET A 1 -3.74 22.46 -9.30
C MET A 1 -4.05 22.25 -10.78
N LYS A 2 -3.02 21.95 -11.59
CA LYS A 2 -3.12 21.92 -13.06
C LYS A 2 -3.63 20.58 -13.60
N TYR A 3 -3.26 19.46 -12.97
CA TYR A 3 -3.52 18.11 -13.47
C TYR A 3 -4.52 17.35 -12.61
N GLY A 4 -5.48 16.67 -13.25
CA GLY A 4 -6.54 15.92 -12.60
C GLY A 4 -6.27 14.42 -12.53
N VAL A 5 -6.54 13.83 -11.34
CA VAL A 5 -6.32 12.43 -11.03
C VAL A 5 -7.65 11.71 -10.83
N VAL A 6 -7.82 10.56 -11.46
CA VAL A 6 -8.79 9.53 -11.10
C VAL A 6 -8.06 8.39 -10.40
N GLU A 7 -8.47 8.05 -9.19
CA GLU A 7 -7.89 6.92 -8.45
C GLU A 7 -8.90 5.79 -8.31
N LEU A 8 -8.47 4.62 -8.72
CA LEU A 8 -9.20 3.35 -8.66
C LEU A 8 -8.72 2.56 -7.43
N PHE A 9 -9.63 1.87 -6.74
CA PHE A 9 -9.30 1.14 -5.51
C PHE A 9 -8.69 2.06 -4.44
N ALA A 10 -9.34 3.20 -4.21
CA ALA A 10 -8.78 4.31 -3.44
C ALA A 10 -8.47 3.97 -1.97
N GLY A 11 -9.10 2.93 -1.40
CA GLY A 11 -8.91 2.53 -0.01
C GLY A 11 -9.16 3.71 0.93
N ALA A 12 -8.31 3.85 1.95
CA ALA A 12 -8.39 4.96 2.91
C ALA A 12 -7.77 6.27 2.41
N GLY A 13 -7.38 6.35 1.12
CA GLY A 13 -6.90 7.58 0.48
C GLY A 13 -5.42 7.91 0.74
N GLY A 14 -4.59 6.93 1.09
CA GLY A 14 -3.17 7.20 1.33
C GLY A 14 -2.45 7.73 0.09
N LEU A 15 -2.68 7.12 -1.08
CA LEU A 15 -2.13 7.59 -2.36
C LEU A 15 -2.77 8.91 -2.76
N ALA A 16 -4.12 9.03 -2.75
CA ALA A 16 -4.84 10.25 -3.09
C ALA A 16 -4.36 11.46 -2.29
N LEU A 17 -4.21 11.31 -0.96
CA LEU A 17 -3.70 12.36 -0.09
C LEU A 17 -2.25 12.74 -0.42
N GLY A 18 -1.42 11.75 -0.74
CA GLY A 18 -0.04 12.00 -1.18
C GLY A 18 0.01 12.79 -2.48
N LEU A 19 -0.79 12.41 -3.46
CA LEU A 19 -0.92 13.11 -4.74
C LEU A 19 -1.47 14.53 -4.58
N GLU A 20 -2.47 14.73 -3.69
CA GLU A 20 -2.98 16.06 -3.34
C GLU A 20 -1.87 16.94 -2.73
N LYS A 21 -1.06 16.40 -1.79
CA LYS A 21 0.09 17.10 -1.21
C LYS A 21 1.18 17.44 -2.24
N ALA A 22 1.33 16.66 -3.28
CA ALA A 22 2.21 16.98 -4.39
C ALA A 22 1.69 18.12 -5.28
N GLY A 23 0.42 18.51 -5.18
CA GLY A 23 -0.22 19.56 -5.98
C GLY A 23 -1.12 19.06 -7.11
N LEU A 24 -1.45 17.78 -7.13
CA LEU A 24 -2.39 17.19 -8.09
C LEU A 24 -3.84 17.36 -7.58
N LYS A 25 -4.80 17.44 -8.51
CA LYS A 25 -6.22 17.60 -8.20
C LYS A 25 -6.94 16.25 -8.25
N THR A 26 -7.45 15.78 -7.13
CA THR A 26 -8.35 14.62 -7.10
C THR A 26 -9.66 14.97 -7.83
N LYS A 27 -9.97 14.27 -8.92
CA LYS A 27 -11.20 14.41 -9.69
C LYS A 27 -12.25 13.39 -9.28
N LEU A 28 -11.84 12.13 -9.10
CA LEU A 28 -12.73 11.04 -8.76
C LEU A 28 -11.94 9.95 -8.02
N LEU A 29 -12.52 9.41 -6.97
CA LEU A 29 -12.05 8.22 -6.27
C LEU A 29 -13.11 7.13 -6.41
N ILE A 30 -12.72 5.91 -6.75
CA ILE A 30 -13.63 4.76 -6.85
C ILE A 30 -13.21 3.74 -5.79
N GLU A 31 -14.18 3.37 -4.95
CA GLU A 31 -13.94 2.45 -3.84
C GLU A 31 -15.22 1.64 -3.55
N ILE A 32 -15.05 0.35 -3.27
CA ILE A 32 -16.15 -0.57 -2.98
C ILE A 32 -16.42 -0.74 -1.46
N ASP A 33 -15.39 -0.54 -0.63
CA ASP A 33 -15.49 -0.70 0.82
C ASP A 33 -16.15 0.54 1.44
N LYS A 34 -17.32 0.35 2.06
CA LYS A 34 -18.12 1.44 2.66
C LYS A 34 -17.38 2.22 3.75
N ASP A 35 -16.51 1.55 4.53
CA ASP A 35 -15.77 2.20 5.60
C ASP A 35 -14.66 3.08 5.03
N CYS A 36 -14.00 2.63 3.96
CA CYS A 36 -13.07 3.43 3.18
C CYS A 36 -13.76 4.66 2.58
N VAL A 37 -14.92 4.49 1.95
CA VAL A 37 -15.72 5.59 1.39
C VAL A 37 -16.09 6.61 2.48
N SER A 38 -16.53 6.13 3.66
CA SER A 38 -16.84 6.99 4.80
C SER A 38 -15.60 7.74 5.31
N THR A 39 -14.46 7.06 5.36
CA THR A 39 -13.16 7.66 5.70
C THR A 39 -12.79 8.79 4.73
N LEU A 40 -12.88 8.55 3.43
CA LEU A 40 -12.56 9.54 2.39
C LEU A 40 -13.47 10.78 2.50
N LYS A 41 -14.78 10.58 2.56
CA LYS A 41 -15.78 11.67 2.65
C LYS A 41 -15.63 12.48 3.94
N LYS A 42 -15.35 11.83 5.07
CA LYS A 42 -15.13 12.50 6.36
C LYS A 42 -13.93 13.44 6.32
N ASN A 43 -12.82 12.98 5.75
CA ASN A 43 -11.56 13.74 5.74
C ASN A 43 -11.48 14.76 4.61
N ARG A 44 -12.16 14.52 3.50
CA ARG A 44 -12.19 15.37 2.31
C ARG A 44 -13.61 15.47 1.73
N PRO A 45 -14.51 16.23 2.37
CA PRO A 45 -15.92 16.34 1.92
C PRO A 45 -16.08 16.82 0.47
N ARG A 46 -15.05 17.51 -0.07
CA ARG A 46 -15.06 18.02 -1.46
C ARG A 46 -14.51 17.02 -2.48
N TRP A 47 -13.98 15.88 -2.05
CA TRP A 47 -13.58 14.83 -2.98
C TRP A 47 -14.81 14.13 -3.55
N ASN A 48 -14.83 13.95 -4.86
CA ASN A 48 -15.85 13.13 -5.51
C ASN A 48 -15.50 11.65 -5.26
N VAL A 49 -16.26 10.97 -4.40
CA VAL A 49 -16.05 9.58 -4.02
C VAL A 49 -17.23 8.74 -4.50
N LEU A 50 -16.98 7.91 -5.50
CA LEU A 50 -17.95 6.97 -6.05
C LEU A 50 -17.86 5.64 -5.30
N HIS A 51 -18.88 5.32 -4.51
CA HIS A 51 -19.03 4.04 -3.85
C HIS A 51 -19.59 3.02 -4.85
N LYS A 52 -18.73 2.31 -5.55
CA LYS A 52 -19.14 1.38 -6.60
C LYS A 52 -18.09 0.28 -6.84
N ASP A 53 -18.57 -0.90 -7.23
CA ASP A 53 -17.74 -1.95 -7.80
C ASP A 53 -17.18 -1.47 -9.15
N ILE A 54 -15.86 -1.53 -9.33
CA ILE A 54 -15.17 -1.08 -10.53
C ILE A 54 -15.62 -1.82 -11.79
N THR A 55 -16.01 -3.09 -11.66
CA THR A 55 -16.51 -3.91 -12.77
C THR A 55 -17.78 -3.33 -13.39
N LYS A 56 -18.52 -2.52 -12.62
CA LYS A 56 -19.80 -1.89 -13.00
C LYS A 56 -19.65 -0.39 -13.37
N VAL A 57 -18.42 0.12 -13.43
CA VAL A 57 -18.16 1.53 -13.78
C VAL A 57 -17.97 1.66 -15.28
N ASN A 58 -18.71 2.60 -15.89
CA ASN A 58 -18.46 3.06 -17.26
C ASN A 58 -17.49 4.24 -17.22
N PHE A 59 -16.37 4.15 -17.91
CA PHE A 59 -15.33 5.16 -17.91
C PHE A 59 -15.36 6.10 -19.12
N GLN A 60 -16.22 5.84 -20.12
CA GLN A 60 -16.25 6.58 -21.40
C GLN A 60 -16.40 8.10 -21.25
N ASN A 61 -17.12 8.55 -20.20
CA ASN A 61 -17.35 9.97 -19.92
C ASN A 61 -16.44 10.54 -18.82
N ILE A 62 -15.45 9.76 -18.38
CA ILE A 62 -14.50 10.18 -17.34
C ILE A 62 -13.21 10.66 -18.01
N THR A 63 -12.83 11.92 -17.71
CA THR A 63 -11.60 12.52 -18.24
C THR A 63 -10.61 12.78 -17.12
N ALA A 64 -9.35 12.37 -17.29
CA ALA A 64 -8.28 12.63 -16.35
C ALA A 64 -6.93 12.75 -17.07
N ASP A 65 -6.02 13.55 -16.51
CA ASP A 65 -4.62 13.56 -16.96
C ASP A 65 -3.88 12.34 -16.44
N ILE A 66 -4.28 11.86 -15.26
CA ILE A 66 -3.62 10.77 -14.54
C ILE A 66 -4.67 9.78 -14.04
N VAL A 67 -4.39 8.48 -14.19
CA VAL A 67 -5.13 7.40 -13.51
C VAL A 67 -4.19 6.66 -12.59
N THR A 68 -4.61 6.45 -11.34
CA THR A 68 -3.85 5.66 -10.37
C THR A 68 -4.69 4.52 -9.80
N GLY A 69 -4.03 3.46 -9.30
CA GLY A 69 -4.77 2.39 -8.61
C GLY A 69 -3.87 1.31 -8.04
N GLY A 70 -4.28 0.77 -6.89
CA GLY A 70 -3.67 -0.38 -6.26
C GLY A 70 -4.62 -1.57 -6.30
N PHE A 71 -4.71 -2.27 -7.43
CA PHE A 71 -5.59 -3.43 -7.54
C PHE A 71 -5.11 -4.59 -6.67
N PRO A 72 -6.03 -5.38 -6.06
CA PRO A 72 -5.65 -6.52 -5.23
C PRO A 72 -4.91 -7.58 -6.06
N CYS A 73 -3.86 -8.16 -5.46
CA CYS A 73 -3.12 -9.28 -6.04
C CYS A 73 -3.96 -10.55 -5.95
N GLN A 74 -4.88 -10.73 -6.88
CA GLN A 74 -5.62 -11.99 -7.04
C GLN A 74 -4.82 -12.95 -7.92
N ALA A 75 -5.02 -14.25 -7.72
CA ALA A 75 -4.37 -15.27 -8.53
C ALA A 75 -4.65 -15.03 -10.03
N PHE A 76 -3.61 -14.76 -10.77
CA PHE A 76 -3.66 -14.63 -12.22
C PHE A 76 -3.80 -16.05 -12.79
N SER A 77 -5.02 -16.52 -13.02
CA SER A 77 -5.22 -17.83 -13.64
C SER A 77 -4.85 -17.75 -15.12
N TYR A 78 -3.99 -18.68 -15.57
CA TYR A 78 -3.51 -18.78 -16.95
C TYR A 78 -4.59 -19.07 -18.01
N ALA A 79 -5.86 -19.21 -17.62
CA ALA A 79 -6.95 -19.50 -18.54
C ALA A 79 -7.14 -18.45 -19.65
N GLY A 80 -6.62 -17.21 -19.46
CA GLY A 80 -6.75 -16.13 -20.43
C GLY A 80 -5.67 -16.01 -21.51
N LYS A 81 -4.68 -16.91 -21.57
CA LYS A 81 -3.54 -16.79 -22.52
C LYS A 81 -3.87 -16.90 -24.01
N LYS A 82 -5.06 -17.37 -24.38
CA LYS A 82 -5.48 -17.57 -25.78
C LYS A 82 -6.60 -16.64 -26.24
N LEU A 83 -7.15 -15.84 -25.34
CA LEU A 83 -8.33 -15.02 -25.57
C LEU A 83 -7.93 -13.55 -25.42
N GLY A 84 -8.28 -12.73 -26.41
CA GLY A 84 -7.92 -11.31 -26.42
C GLY A 84 -8.47 -10.53 -25.22
N PHE A 85 -8.25 -9.22 -25.18
CA PHE A 85 -8.62 -8.31 -24.11
C PHE A 85 -10.09 -8.44 -23.62
N GLU A 86 -10.98 -8.95 -24.48
CA GLU A 86 -12.43 -9.05 -24.19
C GLU A 86 -12.82 -10.31 -23.42
N ASP A 87 -12.01 -11.36 -23.41
CA ASP A 87 -12.37 -12.68 -22.84
C ASP A 87 -11.71 -12.99 -21.49
N THR A 88 -10.87 -12.09 -20.97
CA THR A 88 -10.12 -12.27 -19.72
C THR A 88 -10.86 -11.75 -18.50
N ARG A 89 -12.17 -11.96 -18.42
CA ARG A 89 -13.00 -11.59 -17.27
C ARG A 89 -12.60 -12.40 -16.04
N GLY A 90 -12.06 -11.74 -15.00
CA GLY A 90 -11.84 -12.39 -13.71
C GLY A 90 -10.82 -11.81 -12.77
N THR A 91 -9.99 -10.86 -13.19
CA THR A 91 -9.10 -10.17 -12.25
C THR A 91 -9.26 -8.66 -12.35
N LEU A 92 -9.23 -7.97 -11.22
CA LEU A 92 -9.39 -6.50 -11.15
C LEU A 92 -8.27 -5.73 -11.87
N PHE A 93 -7.19 -6.41 -12.29
CA PHE A 93 -6.20 -5.86 -13.21
C PHE A 93 -6.81 -5.51 -14.57
N PHE A 94 -7.70 -6.35 -15.12
CA PHE A 94 -8.33 -6.06 -16.40
C PHE A 94 -9.29 -4.89 -16.33
N ASP A 95 -9.96 -4.68 -15.19
CA ASP A 95 -10.76 -3.49 -14.97
C ASP A 95 -9.90 -2.23 -14.86
N PHE A 96 -8.70 -2.33 -14.25
CA PHE A 96 -7.72 -1.25 -14.28
C PHE A 96 -7.27 -0.96 -15.72
N ALA A 97 -6.91 -1.98 -16.51
CA ALA A 97 -6.51 -1.82 -17.90
C ALA A 97 -7.65 -1.27 -18.78
N ARG A 98 -8.90 -1.68 -18.55
CA ARG A 98 -10.10 -1.14 -19.19
C ARG A 98 -10.26 0.35 -18.87
N ALA A 99 -10.11 0.75 -17.62
CA ALA A 99 -10.15 2.16 -17.24
C ALA A 99 -9.06 2.98 -17.96
N ILE A 100 -7.84 2.45 -18.07
CA ILE A 100 -6.74 3.11 -18.83
C ILE A 100 -7.09 3.24 -20.32
N LYS A 101 -7.66 2.19 -20.92
CA LYS A 101 -8.09 2.18 -22.33
C LYS A 101 -9.18 3.22 -22.60
N GLU A 102 -10.18 3.30 -21.73
CA GLU A 102 -11.37 4.18 -21.91
C GLU A 102 -11.05 5.63 -21.56
N ILE A 103 -10.34 5.91 -20.46
CA ILE A 103 -10.01 7.28 -20.01
C ILE A 103 -8.88 7.90 -20.83
N ARG A 104 -7.92 7.09 -21.32
CA ARG A 104 -6.74 7.55 -22.07
C ARG A 104 -5.94 8.64 -21.33
N PRO A 105 -5.55 8.42 -20.05
CA PRO A 105 -4.78 9.39 -19.32
C PRO A 105 -3.39 9.61 -19.94
N LYS A 106 -2.76 10.75 -19.67
CA LYS A 106 -1.36 11.01 -20.08
C LYS A 106 -0.37 10.09 -19.37
N ILE A 107 -0.63 9.82 -18.08
CA ILE A 107 0.18 8.93 -17.24
C ILE A 107 -0.76 8.05 -16.41
N PHE A 108 -0.42 6.79 -16.24
CA PHE A 108 -1.03 5.97 -15.20
C PHE A 108 0.01 5.43 -14.21
N ILE A 109 -0.41 5.18 -12.98
CA ILE A 109 0.37 4.54 -11.93
C ILE A 109 -0.40 3.35 -11.40
N ALA A 110 0.18 2.15 -11.49
CA ALA A 110 -0.33 0.97 -10.81
C ALA A 110 0.60 0.59 -9.65
N GLU A 111 0.02 0.41 -8.46
CA GLU A 111 0.76 -0.05 -7.27
C GLU A 111 0.39 -1.48 -6.95
N ASN A 112 1.38 -2.28 -6.53
CA ASN A 112 1.13 -3.64 -6.04
C ASN A 112 2.23 -4.09 -5.07
N VAL A 113 2.05 -5.25 -4.46
CA VAL A 113 3.08 -5.84 -3.60
C VAL A 113 4.31 -6.23 -4.40
N ALA A 114 5.50 -6.10 -3.80
CA ALA A 114 6.77 -6.42 -4.47
C ALA A 114 6.84 -7.87 -4.97
N GLY A 115 6.14 -8.80 -4.31
CA GLY A 115 6.08 -10.21 -4.70
C GLY A 115 5.49 -10.45 -6.10
N LEU A 116 4.66 -9.53 -6.62
CA LEU A 116 4.12 -9.63 -7.97
C LEU A 116 5.24 -9.66 -9.04
N ALA A 117 6.35 -8.99 -8.80
CA ALA A 117 7.49 -8.98 -9.73
C ALA A 117 8.13 -10.36 -9.95
N SER A 118 8.06 -11.24 -8.94
CA SER A 118 8.60 -12.61 -9.01
C SER A 118 7.52 -13.69 -9.14
N HIS A 119 6.24 -13.29 -9.13
CA HIS A 119 5.13 -14.23 -9.24
C HIS A 119 5.22 -15.01 -10.56
N ASP A 120 5.08 -16.33 -10.47
CA ASP A 120 5.26 -17.24 -11.60
C ASP A 120 6.51 -16.94 -12.45
N LYS A 121 7.64 -16.87 -11.76
CA LYS A 121 8.96 -16.57 -12.39
C LYS A 121 8.95 -15.27 -13.22
N GLY A 122 8.14 -14.27 -12.83
CA GLY A 122 8.02 -12.97 -13.52
C GLY A 122 7.03 -12.94 -14.69
N LYS A 123 6.44 -14.07 -15.07
CA LYS A 123 5.53 -14.14 -16.22
C LYS A 123 4.28 -13.29 -16.03
N THR A 124 3.73 -13.25 -14.81
CA THR A 124 2.54 -12.44 -14.49
C THR A 124 2.79 -10.96 -14.78
N LEU A 125 3.88 -10.41 -14.28
CA LEU A 125 4.21 -9.01 -14.51
C LEU A 125 4.48 -8.73 -16.00
N LYS A 126 5.18 -9.63 -16.68
CA LYS A 126 5.44 -9.51 -18.12
C LYS A 126 4.13 -9.42 -18.92
N THR A 127 3.17 -10.32 -18.66
CA THR A 127 1.85 -10.29 -19.32
C THR A 127 1.09 -9.00 -19.03
N MET A 128 1.11 -8.50 -17.78
CA MET A 128 0.47 -7.22 -17.43
C MET A 128 1.09 -6.06 -18.21
N ILE A 129 2.42 -6.02 -18.35
CA ILE A 129 3.12 -4.99 -19.14
C ILE A 129 2.73 -5.07 -20.60
N GLU A 130 2.77 -6.27 -21.23
CA GLU A 130 2.39 -6.49 -22.63
C GLU A 130 0.95 -5.99 -22.90
N ILE A 131 0.01 -6.25 -21.99
CA ILE A 131 -1.36 -5.74 -22.10
C ILE A 131 -1.40 -4.22 -22.07
N LEU A 132 -0.69 -3.59 -21.14
CA LEU A 132 -0.67 -2.13 -21.00
C LEU A 132 0.05 -1.44 -22.17
N GLU A 133 1.07 -2.07 -22.72
CA GLU A 133 1.76 -1.61 -23.93
C GLU A 133 0.87 -1.74 -25.18
N SER A 134 0.09 -2.81 -25.29
CA SER A 134 -0.84 -2.99 -26.40
C SER A 134 -1.94 -1.91 -26.47
N ILE A 135 -2.22 -1.21 -25.36
CA ILE A 135 -3.14 -0.06 -25.34
C ILE A 135 -2.42 1.26 -25.75
N GLY A 136 -1.13 1.22 -26.07
CA GLY A 136 -0.38 2.34 -26.61
C GLY A 136 0.39 3.17 -25.59
N TYR A 137 0.82 2.57 -24.47
CA TYR A 137 1.66 3.22 -23.46
C TYR A 137 3.10 2.68 -23.47
N ASN A 138 4.06 3.54 -23.17
CA ASN A 138 5.39 3.12 -22.77
C ASN A 138 5.35 2.74 -21.30
N VAL A 139 5.63 1.47 -20.97
CA VAL A 139 5.48 0.95 -19.59
C VAL A 139 6.84 0.68 -18.98
N SER A 140 7.04 1.18 -17.77
CA SER A 140 8.20 0.88 -16.93
C SER A 140 7.76 0.44 -15.54
N HIS A 141 8.63 -0.25 -14.81
CA HIS A 141 8.32 -0.64 -13.44
C HIS A 141 9.56 -0.59 -12.55
N LYS A 142 9.36 -0.35 -11.26
CA LYS A 142 10.42 -0.36 -10.24
C LYS A 142 9.86 -0.76 -8.88
N ILE A 143 10.64 -1.52 -8.11
CA ILE A 143 10.32 -1.77 -6.70
C ILE A 143 10.89 -0.63 -5.88
N LEU A 144 10.02 0.13 -5.22
CA LEU A 144 10.39 1.18 -4.29
C LEU A 144 10.25 0.68 -2.85
N ASN A 145 11.22 1.00 -1.99
CA ASN A 145 11.10 0.81 -0.56
C ASN A 145 10.70 2.14 0.10
N ALA A 146 9.56 2.19 0.74
CA ALA A 146 9.03 3.42 1.34
C ALA A 146 10.02 4.09 2.33
N ALA A 147 10.84 3.30 3.03
CA ALA A 147 11.86 3.83 3.93
C ALA A 147 12.88 4.74 3.21
N ASP A 148 13.14 4.51 1.93
CA ASP A 148 14.03 5.35 1.11
C ASP A 148 13.42 6.73 0.79
N TYR A 149 12.16 6.99 1.18
CA TYR A 149 11.39 8.20 0.88
C TYR A 149 10.80 8.86 2.13
N SER A 150 11.54 8.80 3.25
CA SER A 150 11.16 9.39 4.54
C SER A 150 9.85 8.82 5.12
N VAL A 151 9.53 7.56 4.81
CA VAL A 151 8.47 6.81 5.48
C VAL A 151 9.13 5.94 6.56
N PRO A 152 8.67 5.98 7.82
CA PRO A 152 9.25 5.20 8.91
C PRO A 152 8.86 3.72 8.84
N GLN A 153 8.93 3.14 7.64
CA GLN A 153 8.51 1.76 7.37
C GLN A 153 9.28 1.12 6.22
N LYS A 154 9.87 -0.05 6.46
CA LYS A 154 10.44 -0.92 5.44
C LYS A 154 9.30 -1.59 4.66
N ARG A 155 8.73 -0.89 3.66
CA ARG A 155 7.60 -1.34 2.83
C ARG A 155 7.96 -1.30 1.36
N ARG A 156 8.20 -2.46 0.77
CA ARG A 156 8.54 -2.60 -0.65
C ARG A 156 7.27 -2.73 -1.49
N ARG A 157 7.18 -1.90 -2.53
CA ARG A 157 6.05 -1.88 -3.45
C ARG A 157 6.52 -1.84 -4.90
N LEU A 158 5.89 -2.62 -5.73
CA LEU A 158 6.03 -2.55 -7.17
C LEU A 158 5.21 -1.36 -7.66
N ILE A 159 5.87 -0.43 -8.33
CA ILE A 159 5.23 0.72 -9.00
C ILE A 159 5.41 0.54 -10.50
N ILE A 160 4.30 0.38 -11.21
CA ILE A 160 4.25 0.30 -12.67
C ILE A 160 3.77 1.65 -13.16
N VAL A 161 4.48 2.24 -14.09
CA VAL A 161 4.17 3.54 -14.68
C VAL A 161 4.02 3.38 -16.18
N GLY A 162 2.89 3.81 -16.70
CA GLY A 162 2.71 3.94 -18.15
C GLY A 162 2.55 5.40 -18.53
N THR A 163 3.19 5.78 -19.63
CA THR A 163 3.12 7.13 -20.20
C THR A 163 2.75 7.07 -21.67
N LEU A 164 2.05 8.10 -22.17
CA LEU A 164 1.93 8.28 -23.62
C LEU A 164 3.32 8.50 -24.25
N PRO A 165 3.56 8.13 -25.52
CA PRO A 165 4.90 8.00 -26.11
C PRO A 165 5.82 9.21 -25.97
N LYS A 166 5.29 10.43 -25.93
CA LYS A 166 6.11 11.65 -25.81
C LYS A 166 6.53 11.98 -24.36
N ILE A 167 5.95 11.33 -23.36
CA ILE A 167 6.17 11.66 -21.96
C ILE A 167 7.25 10.77 -21.35
N LYS A 168 8.29 11.38 -20.80
CA LYS A 168 9.37 10.68 -20.08
C LYS A 168 9.14 10.76 -18.58
N PHE A 169 8.99 9.62 -17.93
CA PHE A 169 8.87 9.52 -16.49
C PHE A 169 10.15 8.98 -15.85
N ASN A 170 10.62 9.66 -14.80
CA ASN A 170 11.75 9.21 -14.00
C ASN A 170 11.27 8.87 -12.59
N TYR A 171 11.65 7.69 -12.10
CA TYR A 171 11.38 7.30 -10.71
C TYR A 171 12.10 8.23 -9.73
N PRO A 172 11.53 8.48 -8.55
CA PRO A 172 12.15 9.37 -7.57
C PRO A 172 13.51 8.85 -7.11
N ASN A 173 14.43 9.79 -6.87
CA ASN A 173 15.69 9.49 -6.18
C ASN A 173 15.43 9.20 -4.71
N LYS A 174 16.25 8.34 -4.13
CA LYS A 174 16.19 8.06 -2.70
C LYS A 174 16.56 9.31 -1.89
N HIS A 175 15.94 9.45 -0.73
CA HIS A 175 16.32 10.48 0.24
C HIS A 175 17.52 10.00 1.07
N ASN A 176 18.38 10.92 1.48
CA ASN A 176 19.54 10.59 2.32
C ASN A 176 19.16 10.31 3.78
N LYS A 177 17.99 10.77 4.25
CA LYS A 177 17.54 10.62 5.63
C LYS A 177 16.52 9.50 5.75
N ILE A 178 16.86 8.48 6.54
CA ILE A 178 15.93 7.44 6.99
C ILE A 178 15.26 7.92 8.28
N ILE A 179 13.94 7.79 8.35
CA ILE A 179 13.15 8.10 9.55
C ILE A 179 12.96 6.82 10.34
N ASN A 180 13.41 6.80 11.59
CA ASN A 180 13.21 5.69 12.51
C ASN A 180 11.83 5.75 13.18
N LEU A 181 11.49 4.72 13.94
CA LEU A 181 10.20 4.64 14.62
C LEU A 181 10.07 5.67 15.74
N ARG A 182 11.15 5.95 16.47
CA ARG A 182 11.18 6.95 17.55
C ARG A 182 10.77 8.34 17.05
N ASP A 183 11.37 8.76 15.94
CA ASP A 183 11.03 10.05 15.33
C ASP A 183 9.57 10.11 14.84
N ALA A 184 9.06 8.99 14.32
CA ALA A 184 7.71 8.92 13.79
C ALA A 184 6.62 8.96 14.87
N LEU A 185 6.90 8.37 16.03
CA LEU A 185 5.93 8.23 17.12
C LEU A 185 6.14 9.25 18.25
N LYS A 186 7.08 10.20 18.09
CA LYS A 186 7.24 11.29 19.04
C LYS A 186 5.91 12.04 19.22
N GLU A 187 5.46 12.17 20.48
CA GLU A 187 4.22 12.89 20.83
C GLU A 187 2.99 12.42 20.00
N VAL A 188 2.90 11.10 19.77
CA VAL A 188 1.74 10.55 19.07
C VAL A 188 0.49 10.69 19.95
N PRO A 189 -0.63 11.19 19.39
CA PRO A 189 -1.87 11.29 20.16
C PRO A 189 -2.36 9.93 20.64
N ILE A 190 -2.88 9.90 21.88
CA ILE A 190 -3.49 8.70 22.46
C ILE A 190 -4.62 8.23 21.54
N SER A 191 -4.67 6.94 21.28
CA SER A 191 -5.73 6.33 20.49
C SER A 191 -5.99 4.90 20.91
N GLU A 192 -7.14 4.40 20.54
CA GLU A 192 -7.50 3.01 20.76
C GLU A 192 -6.62 2.06 19.94
N GLY A 193 -6.52 0.83 20.43
CA GLY A 193 -5.85 -0.28 19.76
C GLY A 193 -6.49 -1.62 20.14
N VAL A 194 -5.95 -2.68 19.57
CA VAL A 194 -6.23 -4.06 19.97
C VAL A 194 -5.18 -4.50 20.99
N THR A 195 -5.53 -5.49 21.80
CA THR A 195 -4.65 -6.07 22.82
C THR A 195 -4.27 -7.50 22.44
N TYR A 196 -3.17 -7.99 22.99
CA TYR A 196 -2.85 -9.41 22.95
C TYR A 196 -3.63 -10.19 23.99
N SER A 197 -3.89 -11.49 23.76
CA SER A 197 -4.31 -12.39 24.79
C SER A 197 -3.20 -12.50 25.86
N GLU A 198 -3.56 -12.82 27.10
CA GLU A 198 -2.58 -12.88 28.18
C GLU A 198 -1.47 -13.89 27.92
N LYS A 199 -1.81 -15.09 27.39
CA LYS A 199 -0.81 -16.08 26.99
C LYS A 199 0.21 -15.49 26.01
N ARG A 200 -0.25 -14.73 25.04
CA ARG A 200 0.62 -14.13 24.02
C ARG A 200 1.44 -12.97 24.58
N ARG A 201 0.86 -12.15 25.43
CA ARG A 201 1.53 -11.05 26.11
C ARG A 201 2.74 -11.55 26.90
N LYS A 202 2.54 -12.59 27.74
CA LYS A 202 3.62 -13.23 28.52
C LYS A 202 4.79 -13.72 27.65
N ILE A 203 4.52 -14.26 26.47
CA ILE A 203 5.56 -14.69 25.52
C ILE A 203 6.32 -13.47 24.94
N LEU A 204 5.61 -12.44 24.54
CA LEU A 204 6.20 -11.24 23.93
C LEU A 204 6.96 -10.38 24.94
N GLU A 205 6.65 -10.44 26.21
CA GLU A 205 7.41 -9.80 27.31
C GLU A 205 8.86 -10.30 27.38
N LEU A 206 9.10 -11.56 26.99
CA LEU A 206 10.44 -12.15 26.96
C LEU A 206 11.29 -11.68 25.76
N ILE A 207 10.70 -10.94 24.82
CA ILE A 207 11.38 -10.49 23.63
C ILE A 207 11.89 -9.06 23.83
N PRO A 208 13.20 -8.80 23.72
CA PRO A 208 13.75 -7.46 23.81
C PRO A 208 13.35 -6.58 22.62
N PRO A 209 13.40 -5.24 22.73
CA PRO A 209 13.23 -4.34 21.60
C PRO A 209 14.15 -4.73 20.43
N GLY A 210 13.60 -4.79 19.21
CA GLY A 210 14.32 -5.27 18.02
C GLY A 210 14.41 -6.78 17.89
N GLY A 211 13.99 -7.54 18.90
CA GLY A 211 14.03 -9.00 18.95
C GLY A 211 12.87 -9.70 18.22
N CYS A 212 12.93 -11.02 18.20
CA CYS A 212 11.88 -11.88 17.65
C CYS A 212 11.92 -13.26 18.34
N TRP A 213 11.13 -14.20 17.85
CA TRP A 213 11.04 -15.56 18.39
C TRP A 213 12.40 -16.24 18.67
N ILE A 214 13.47 -15.86 17.98
CA ILE A 214 14.83 -16.42 18.20
C ILE A 214 15.33 -16.13 19.62
N ASN A 215 14.90 -15.01 20.21
CA ASN A 215 15.29 -14.58 21.56
C ASN A 215 14.55 -15.32 22.68
N LEU A 216 13.53 -16.11 22.36
CA LEU A 216 12.80 -16.90 23.35
C LEU A 216 13.64 -18.02 23.94
N PRO A 217 13.45 -18.36 25.25
CA PRO A 217 14.00 -19.58 25.83
C PRO A 217 13.58 -20.82 25.02
N GLN A 218 14.45 -21.84 24.94
CA GLN A 218 14.30 -22.97 24.01
C GLN A 218 12.90 -23.64 24.12
N LYS A 219 12.46 -23.97 25.32
CA LYS A 219 11.17 -24.62 25.56
C LYS A 219 9.98 -23.79 25.05
N ILE A 220 9.98 -22.47 25.34
CA ILE A 220 8.92 -21.55 24.91
C ILE A 220 8.99 -21.35 23.38
N LYS A 221 10.19 -21.30 22.80
CA LYS A 221 10.41 -21.21 21.37
C LYS A 221 9.79 -22.40 20.62
N GLU A 222 10.03 -23.62 21.10
CA GLU A 222 9.47 -24.84 20.52
C GLU A 222 7.93 -24.84 20.60
N GLU A 223 7.39 -24.53 21.77
CA GLU A 223 5.93 -24.45 21.96
C GLU A 223 5.29 -23.37 21.06
N TYR A 224 5.90 -22.18 21.02
CA TYR A 224 5.36 -21.04 20.26
C TYR A 224 5.42 -21.25 18.76
N MET A 225 6.55 -21.75 18.25
CA MET A 225 6.79 -21.94 16.82
C MET A 225 6.18 -23.23 16.28
N GLY A 226 6.11 -24.29 17.09
CA GLY A 226 5.66 -25.61 16.66
C GLY A 226 6.42 -26.07 15.40
N THR A 227 5.73 -26.67 14.45
CA THR A 227 6.31 -27.14 13.17
C THR A 227 6.97 -26.03 12.35
N SER A 228 6.59 -24.77 12.58
CA SER A 228 7.19 -23.62 11.90
C SER A 228 8.66 -23.40 12.24
N ILE A 229 9.22 -24.01 13.28
CA ILE A 229 10.62 -23.86 13.66
C ILE A 229 11.56 -24.39 12.57
N ASN A 230 11.14 -25.44 11.87
CA ASN A 230 11.91 -26.13 10.83
C ASN A 230 11.60 -25.65 9.39
N SER A 231 10.61 -24.74 9.22
CA SER A 231 10.27 -24.25 7.88
C SER A 231 11.31 -23.23 7.40
N GLY A 232 11.84 -23.34 6.19
CA GLY A 232 12.80 -22.39 5.60
C GLY A 232 12.17 -21.00 5.38
N GLY A 233 12.98 -19.96 5.38
CA GLY A 233 12.64 -18.61 4.94
C GLY A 233 11.85 -17.72 5.92
N GLY A 234 12.24 -16.45 5.99
CA GLY A 234 11.42 -15.30 6.37
C GLY A 234 10.72 -15.19 7.73
N LYS A 235 10.92 -16.11 8.65
CA LYS A 235 10.16 -16.22 9.91
C LYS A 235 10.40 -15.13 10.96
N ARG A 236 11.35 -14.24 10.75
CA ARG A 236 11.68 -13.16 11.69
C ARG A 236 10.54 -12.17 11.95
N GLY A 237 9.40 -12.35 11.29
CA GLY A 237 8.16 -11.62 11.57
C GLY A 237 7.31 -12.17 12.72
N MET A 238 7.60 -13.39 13.20
CA MET A 238 6.86 -13.98 14.32
C MET A 238 7.46 -13.54 15.65
N ALA A 239 6.61 -13.32 16.66
CA ALA A 239 6.98 -12.74 17.95
C ALA A 239 7.93 -11.54 17.79
N ARG A 240 7.62 -10.66 16.88
CA ARG A 240 8.50 -9.52 16.54
C ARG A 240 8.17 -8.31 17.39
N ARG A 241 9.08 -7.93 18.28
CA ARG A 241 9.09 -6.62 18.95
C ARG A 241 9.91 -5.66 18.09
N ILE A 242 9.34 -4.50 17.76
CA ILE A 242 10.00 -3.52 16.88
C ILE A 242 11.08 -2.77 17.66
N SER A 243 12.08 -2.24 16.96
CA SER A 243 13.10 -1.35 17.53
C SER A 243 12.70 0.11 17.33
N TRP A 244 13.05 0.96 18.29
CA TRP A 244 12.94 2.42 18.15
C TRP A 244 13.89 3.00 17.10
N GLU A 245 15.06 2.38 16.93
CA GLU A 245 16.17 2.91 16.13
C GLU A 245 16.11 2.53 14.65
N GLU A 246 15.03 1.83 14.26
CA GLU A 246 14.81 1.42 12.87
C GLU A 246 13.44 1.88 12.34
N PRO A 247 13.28 2.01 11.01
CA PRO A 247 11.95 2.05 10.41
C PRO A 247 11.18 0.77 10.75
N CYS A 248 9.90 0.89 11.07
CA CYS A 248 9.03 -0.25 11.31
C CYS A 248 9.05 -1.25 10.14
N LEU A 249 8.80 -2.51 10.40
CA LEU A 249 8.56 -3.49 9.34
C LEU A 249 7.20 -3.21 8.68
N THR A 250 6.99 -3.78 7.49
CA THR A 250 5.71 -3.63 6.75
C THR A 250 4.53 -3.90 7.67
N LEU A 251 3.67 -2.91 7.83
CA LEU A 251 2.38 -3.04 8.49
C LEU A 251 1.42 -3.85 7.62
N THR A 252 0.67 -4.74 8.26
CA THR A 252 -0.34 -5.58 7.62
C THR A 252 -1.74 -5.13 7.99
N THR A 253 -2.75 -5.81 7.48
CA THR A 253 -4.17 -5.50 7.77
C THR A 253 -4.62 -5.86 9.18
N SER A 254 -3.80 -6.62 9.92
CA SER A 254 -4.05 -6.96 11.33
C SER A 254 -2.76 -6.84 12.13
N PRO A 255 -2.73 -6.00 13.19
CA PRO A 255 -1.53 -5.75 13.98
C PRO A 255 -1.13 -6.91 14.89
N SER A 256 -2.05 -7.85 15.15
CA SER A 256 -1.86 -8.98 16.06
C SER A 256 -1.78 -10.33 15.33
N GLN A 257 -1.58 -10.36 14.02
CA GLN A 257 -1.43 -11.62 13.28
C GLN A 257 -0.08 -12.28 13.59
N LYS A 258 -0.09 -13.58 13.97
CA LYS A 258 1.09 -14.30 14.48
C LYS A 258 2.29 -14.26 13.51
N GLN A 259 2.04 -14.41 12.21
CA GLN A 259 3.09 -14.47 11.19
C GLN A 259 3.74 -13.10 10.88
N THR A 260 3.03 -12.02 11.16
CA THR A 260 3.45 -10.64 10.82
C THR A 260 3.29 -9.70 12.01
N GLU A 261 3.60 -10.18 13.19
CA GLU A 261 3.46 -9.46 14.44
C GLU A 261 4.32 -8.20 14.50
N ARG A 262 3.76 -7.15 15.11
CA ARG A 262 4.41 -5.84 15.27
C ARG A 262 4.13 -5.35 16.70
N CYS A 263 4.85 -5.95 17.67
CA CYS A 263 4.77 -5.51 19.05
C CYS A 263 5.47 -4.16 19.22
N HIS A 264 4.86 -3.27 19.99
CA HIS A 264 5.46 -1.98 20.36
C HIS A 264 6.81 -2.18 21.07
N PRO A 265 7.79 -1.31 20.89
CA PRO A 265 9.15 -1.50 21.43
C PRO A 265 9.21 -1.65 22.97
N GLU A 266 8.45 -0.86 23.72
CA GLU A 266 8.46 -0.82 25.18
C GLU A 266 7.26 -1.56 25.78
N GLU A 267 6.07 -1.24 25.30
CA GLU A 267 4.84 -1.81 25.81
C GLU A 267 4.50 -3.14 25.11
N THR A 268 4.12 -4.16 25.86
CA THR A 268 3.77 -5.45 25.26
C THR A 268 2.34 -5.45 24.72
N ARG A 269 2.16 -4.71 23.64
CA ARG A 269 0.92 -4.55 22.89
C ARG A 269 1.19 -4.36 21.40
N PRO A 270 0.20 -4.56 20.52
CA PRO A 270 0.25 -4.06 19.15
C PRO A 270 0.31 -2.52 19.13
N PHE A 271 0.74 -1.94 18.02
CA PHE A 271 0.59 -0.50 17.81
C PHE A 271 -0.88 -0.09 17.81
N THR A 272 -1.20 1.07 18.38
CA THR A 272 -2.54 1.68 18.32
C THR A 272 -2.88 2.13 16.91
N ILE A 273 -4.13 2.49 16.66
CA ILE A 273 -4.60 2.95 15.35
C ILE A 273 -3.84 4.20 14.90
N ARG A 274 -3.58 5.16 15.82
CA ARG A 274 -2.85 6.39 15.47
C ARG A 274 -1.36 6.13 15.21
N GLU A 275 -0.73 5.27 15.99
CA GLU A 275 0.64 4.82 15.74
C GLU A 275 0.76 4.15 14.36
N TYR A 276 -0.20 3.27 14.03
CA TYR A 276 -0.29 2.63 12.71
C TYR A 276 -0.40 3.65 11.59
N ALA A 277 -1.27 4.66 11.78
CA ALA A 277 -1.49 5.73 10.81
C ALA A 277 -0.23 6.60 10.62
N ARG A 278 0.46 6.97 11.70
CA ARG A 278 1.72 7.73 11.62
C ARG A 278 2.84 6.97 10.92
N ILE A 279 2.95 5.66 11.16
CA ILE A 279 3.92 4.80 10.45
C ILE A 279 3.62 4.78 8.93
N GLN A 280 2.36 4.88 8.52
CA GLN A 280 1.93 5.05 7.12
C GLN A 280 1.92 6.52 6.66
N THR A 281 2.40 7.41 7.51
CA THR A 281 2.53 8.86 7.25
C THR A 281 1.21 9.60 7.00
N PHE A 282 0.09 9.07 7.52
CA PHE A 282 -1.14 9.85 7.62
C PHE A 282 -1.00 10.95 8.67
N PRO A 283 -1.56 12.15 8.45
CA PRO A 283 -1.57 13.19 9.47
C PRO A 283 -2.52 12.84 10.62
N ASP A 284 -2.29 13.41 11.80
CA ASP A 284 -3.06 13.08 13.00
C ASP A 284 -4.54 13.44 12.92
N ASN A 285 -4.87 14.43 12.13
CA ASN A 285 -6.25 14.84 11.85
C ASN A 285 -6.93 14.00 10.74
N TRP A 286 -6.31 12.89 10.29
CA TRP A 286 -6.96 11.96 9.38
C TRP A 286 -7.70 10.89 10.18
N PHE A 287 -9.01 10.88 10.08
CA PHE A 287 -9.88 9.95 10.80
C PHE A 287 -10.18 8.72 9.95
N PHE A 288 -10.20 7.56 10.57
CA PHE A 288 -10.62 6.31 9.94
C PHE A 288 -11.99 5.92 10.47
N CYS A 289 -12.92 5.57 9.59
CA CYS A 289 -14.26 5.12 9.92
C CYS A 289 -14.34 3.59 10.02
N GLY A 290 -15.37 3.09 10.66
CA GLY A 290 -15.62 1.66 10.84
C GLY A 290 -15.04 1.08 12.13
N SER A 291 -15.15 -0.23 12.28
CA SER A 291 -14.61 -0.97 13.42
C SER A 291 -13.09 -0.85 13.53
N LYS A 292 -12.51 -1.13 14.71
CA LYS A 292 -11.05 -1.18 14.90
C LYS A 292 -10.37 -2.08 13.85
N SER A 293 -10.94 -3.25 13.56
CA SER A 293 -10.42 -4.17 12.55
C SER A 293 -10.43 -3.53 11.16
N SER A 294 -11.52 -2.85 10.81
CA SER A 294 -11.62 -2.11 9.54
C SER A 294 -10.58 -1.00 9.45
N GLN A 295 -10.38 -0.23 10.52
CA GLN A 295 -9.39 0.85 10.56
C GLN A 295 -7.95 0.33 10.35
N TYR A 296 -7.56 -0.77 11.02
CA TYR A 296 -6.26 -1.41 10.77
C TYR A 296 -6.13 -1.92 9.34
N LYS A 297 -7.18 -2.53 8.79
CA LYS A 297 -7.21 -2.99 7.39
C LYS A 297 -7.01 -1.83 6.42
N GLN A 298 -7.71 -0.72 6.62
CA GLN A 298 -7.59 0.50 5.84
C GLN A 298 -6.16 1.03 5.83
N ILE A 299 -5.55 1.17 7.02
CA ILE A 299 -4.19 1.70 7.17
C ILE A 299 -3.16 0.72 6.61
N GLY A 300 -3.29 -0.58 6.89
CA GLY A 300 -2.36 -1.61 6.43
C GLY A 300 -2.32 -1.77 4.91
N ASN A 301 -3.47 -1.60 4.23
CA ASN A 301 -3.56 -1.65 2.78
C ASN A 301 -3.06 -0.37 2.10
N ALA A 302 -3.09 0.77 2.78
CA ALA A 302 -2.77 2.06 2.17
C ALA A 302 -1.34 2.14 1.60
N VAL A 303 -1.18 2.87 0.52
CA VAL A 303 0.11 3.43 0.11
C VAL A 303 0.49 4.52 1.11
N PRO A 304 1.70 4.52 1.68
CA PRO A 304 2.13 5.59 2.58
C PRO A 304 1.99 6.97 1.92
N VAL A 305 1.42 7.93 2.66
CA VAL A 305 1.12 9.26 2.10
C VAL A 305 2.37 9.95 1.52
N LYS A 306 3.51 9.88 2.23
CA LYS A 306 4.78 10.44 1.74
C LYS A 306 5.29 9.77 0.47
N LEU A 307 5.10 8.44 0.33
CA LEU A 307 5.47 7.75 -0.91
C LEU A 307 4.60 8.24 -2.06
N GLY A 308 3.29 8.40 -1.85
CA GLY A 308 2.36 8.99 -2.82
C GLY A 308 2.76 10.42 -3.21
N GLU A 309 3.17 11.24 -2.24
CA GLU A 309 3.64 12.62 -2.49
C GLU A 309 4.89 12.65 -3.38
N VAL A 310 5.86 11.80 -3.10
CA VAL A 310 7.11 11.75 -3.88
C VAL A 310 6.84 11.28 -5.31
N ILE A 311 5.97 10.28 -5.50
CA ILE A 311 5.52 9.83 -6.83
C ILE A 311 4.79 10.97 -7.56
N GLY A 312 3.89 11.66 -6.88
CA GLY A 312 3.12 12.79 -7.43
C GLY A 312 4.01 13.92 -7.96
N LYS A 313 5.09 14.25 -7.22
CA LYS A 313 6.08 15.25 -7.67
C LYS A 313 6.78 14.82 -8.97
N GLN A 314 7.10 13.52 -9.15
CA GLN A 314 7.67 13.02 -10.38
C GLN A 314 6.67 13.04 -11.55
N ILE A 315 5.40 12.76 -11.29
CA ILE A 315 4.32 12.88 -12.30
C ILE A 315 4.23 14.33 -12.81
N ILE A 316 4.20 15.31 -11.90
CA ILE A 316 4.13 16.73 -12.25
C ILE A 316 5.37 17.12 -13.08
N LYS A 317 6.56 16.69 -12.66
CA LYS A 317 7.80 16.93 -13.40
C LYS A 317 7.72 16.38 -14.81
N ALA A 318 7.28 15.13 -14.98
CA ALA A 318 7.12 14.48 -16.28
C ALA A 318 6.11 15.22 -17.18
N LEU A 319 4.99 15.70 -16.63
CA LEU A 319 3.97 16.42 -17.38
C LEU A 319 4.34 17.87 -17.74
N ASN A 320 5.26 18.49 -17.00
CA ASN A 320 5.73 19.85 -17.27
C ASN A 320 6.94 19.90 -18.23
N SER A 321 7.62 18.77 -18.44
CA SER A 321 8.81 18.69 -19.31
C SER A 321 8.47 18.38 -20.79
N ASN A 322 7.17 18.38 -21.11
CA ASN A 322 6.67 18.09 -22.47
C ASN A 322 5.77 19.20 -22.99
#